data_4c990a9acc9c5ceb45404f745cfffe73
#
_entry.id   4c990a9acc9c5ceb45404f745cfffe73
#
_cell.length_a   1.000
_cell.length_b   1.000
_cell.length_c   1.000
_cell.angle_alpha   90.00
_cell.angle_beta   90.00
_cell.angle_gamma   90.00
#
_symmetry.space_group_name_H-M   'P 1'
#
loop_
_entity.id
_entity.type
_entity.pdbx_description
1 polymer ?
#
loop_
_entity_poly.entity_id
_entity_poly.type
_entity_poly.pdbx_seq_one_letter_code
_entity_poly.pdbx_strand_id
1 'polypeptide(L)' 'GLGDVYKRQEEFRAGTLDEVPVWMNKNGRIMLVKYMAVRDRNGQYIGTLELVQDMEFAREYFERKHD' A
#
# COMPACT_ATOMS: atom_id res chain seq x y z
N GLY A 1 4.61 0.23 13.11
CA GLY A 1 5.87 -0.03 13.76
C GLY A 1 6.57 -1.26 13.20
N LEU A 2 7.68 -1.63 13.83
CA LEU A 2 8.49 -2.76 13.36
C LEU A 2 7.70 -4.08 13.40
N GLY A 3 6.87 -4.26 14.43
CA GLY A 3 6.03 -5.45 14.56
C GLY A 3 5.04 -5.60 13.41
N ASP A 4 4.52 -4.48 12.91
CA ASP A 4 3.57 -4.50 11.79
C ASP A 4 4.26 -4.91 10.49
N VAL A 5 5.51 -4.53 10.31
CA VAL A 5 6.30 -4.91 9.13
C VAL A 5 6.54 -6.42 9.13
N TYR A 6 6.94 -6.98 10.25
CA TYR A 6 7.18 -8.41 10.36
C TYR A 6 5.91 -9.22 10.18
N LYS A 7 4.81 -8.77 10.77
CA LYS A 7 3.52 -9.45 10.64
C LYS A 7 3.07 -9.48 9.18
N ARG A 8 3.22 -8.35 8.48
CA ARG A 8 2.87 -8.26 7.07
C ARG A 8 3.71 -9.22 6.22
N GLN A 9 5.03 -9.27 6.49
CA GLN A 9 5.90 -10.18 5.77
C GLN A 9 5.52 -11.64 6.00
N GLU A 10 5.16 -12.00 7.23
CA GLU A 10 4.71 -13.35 7.54
C GLU A 10 3.45 -13.71 6.77
N GLU A 11 2.50 -12.80 6.70
CA GLU A 11 1.25 -13.02 5.98
C GLU A 11 1.49 -13.10 4.46
N PHE A 12 2.40 -12.27 3.94
CA PHE A 12 2.80 -12.37 2.54
C PHE A 12 3.44 -13.72 2.26
N ARG A 13 4.32 -14.16 3.14
CA ARG A 13 5.04 -15.43 3.00
C ARG A 13 4.09 -16.61 3.09
N ALA A 14 3.12 -16.54 3.98
CA ALA A 14 2.12 -17.60 4.17
C ALA A 14 1.06 -17.63 3.04
N GLY A 15 1.00 -16.59 2.22
CA GLY A 15 0.02 -16.52 1.13
C GLY A 15 -1.37 -16.09 1.57
N THR A 16 -1.52 -15.61 2.80
CA THR A 16 -2.81 -15.14 3.30
C THR A 16 -3.09 -13.68 3.00
N LEU A 17 -2.10 -12.97 2.46
CA LEU A 17 -2.18 -11.56 2.16
C LEU A 17 -1.35 -11.25 0.92
N ASP A 18 -1.88 -10.44 0.01
CA ASP A 18 -1.17 -10.04 -1.20
C ASP A 18 -0.90 -8.55 -1.29
N GLU A 19 -1.71 -7.73 -0.64
CA GLU A 19 -1.60 -6.29 -0.72
C GLU A 19 -2.08 -5.64 0.59
N VAL A 20 -1.37 -4.59 1.00
CA VAL A 20 -1.76 -3.76 2.14
C VAL A 20 -1.72 -2.29 1.70
N PRO A 21 -2.88 -1.63 1.54
CA PRO A 21 -2.92 -0.20 1.30
C PRO A 21 -2.87 0.57 2.62
N VAL A 22 -2.10 1.65 2.63
CA VAL A 22 -2.00 2.54 3.80
C VAL A 22 -2.21 3.97 3.32
N TRP A 23 -3.23 4.63 3.85
CA TRP A 23 -3.49 6.03 3.58
C TRP A 23 -2.81 6.88 4.65
N MET A 24 -2.17 7.96 4.23
CA MET A 24 -1.50 8.84 5.18
C MET A 24 -1.55 10.29 4.71
N ASN A 25 -1.41 11.20 5.66
CA ASN A 25 -1.21 12.61 5.40
C ASN A 25 0.27 12.90 5.61
N LYS A 26 0.94 13.34 4.57
CA LYS A 26 2.35 13.68 4.65
C LYS A 26 2.53 15.12 4.18
N ASN A 27 2.94 15.97 5.08
CA ASN A 27 3.15 17.41 4.80
C ASN A 27 1.91 18.06 4.17
N GLY A 28 0.74 17.70 4.66
CA GLY A 28 -0.53 18.26 4.18
C GLY A 28 -1.04 17.63 2.89
N ARG A 29 -0.37 16.64 2.35
CA ARG A 29 -0.78 15.93 1.14
C ARG A 29 -1.28 14.54 1.45
N ILE A 30 -2.35 14.13 0.79
CA ILE A 30 -2.89 12.77 0.93
C ILE A 30 -2.05 11.83 0.07
N MET A 31 -1.48 10.84 0.71
CA MET A 31 -0.63 9.83 0.07
C MET A 31 -1.23 8.45 0.27
N LEU A 32 -1.13 7.63 -0.74
CA LEU A 32 -1.47 6.20 -0.65
C LEU A 32 -0.21 5.39 -0.86
N VAL A 33 0.12 4.57 0.12
CA VAL A 33 1.25 3.65 0.02
C VAL A 33 0.68 2.25 -0.01
N LYS A 34 1.02 1.49 -1.05
CA LYS A 34 0.61 0.10 -1.16
C LYS A 34 1.83 -0.79 -1.04
N TYR A 35 1.75 -1.77 -0.16
CA TYR A 35 2.75 -2.82 -0.06
C TYR A 35 2.19 -4.05 -0.73
N MET A 36 2.90 -4.58 -1.72
CA MET A 36 2.41 -5.71 -2.50
C MET A 36 3.41 -6.84 -2.48
N ALA A 37 2.93 -8.05 -2.25
CA ALA A 37 3.77 -9.23 -2.33
C ALA A 37 4.19 -9.47 -3.77
N VAL A 38 5.49 -9.65 -3.98
CA VAL A 38 6.03 -10.10 -5.26
C VAL A 38 6.25 -11.59 -5.16
N ARG A 39 5.69 -12.35 -6.09
CA ARG A 39 5.75 -13.80 -6.08
C ARG A 39 6.39 -14.32 -7.36
N ASP A 40 7.08 -15.46 -7.25
CA ASP A 40 7.61 -16.13 -8.42
C ASP A 40 6.47 -16.89 -9.14
N ARG A 41 6.80 -17.57 -10.24
CA ARG A 41 5.78 -18.27 -11.02
C ARG A 41 5.16 -19.46 -10.26
N ASN A 42 5.79 -19.91 -9.18
CA ASN A 42 5.23 -20.95 -8.32
C ASN A 42 4.39 -20.37 -7.19
N GLY A 43 4.23 -19.05 -7.14
CA GLY A 43 3.43 -18.38 -6.14
C GLY A 43 4.18 -18.12 -4.84
N GLN A 44 5.48 -18.38 -4.78
CA GLN A 44 6.25 -18.16 -3.56
C GLN A 44 6.65 -16.70 -3.42
N TYR A 45 6.54 -16.20 -2.21
CA TYR A 45 6.90 -14.82 -1.89
C TYR A 45 8.42 -14.62 -2.02
N ILE A 46 8.83 -13.65 -2.86
CA ILE A 46 10.24 -13.34 -3.09
C ILE A 46 10.60 -11.92 -2.72
N GLY A 47 9.64 -11.08 -2.39
CA GLY A 47 9.92 -9.70 -2.02
C GLY A 47 8.67 -8.87 -1.92
N THR A 48 8.83 -7.60 -1.54
CA THR A 48 7.74 -6.65 -1.41
C THR A 48 7.98 -5.46 -2.31
N LEU A 49 6.96 -5.09 -3.07
CA LEU A 49 6.95 -3.86 -3.85
C LEU A 49 6.21 -2.79 -3.05
N GLU A 50 6.83 -1.65 -2.89
CA GLU A 50 6.18 -0.49 -2.27
C GLU A 50 5.84 0.52 -3.37
N LEU A 51 4.56 0.83 -3.50
CA LEU A 51 4.08 1.82 -4.46
C LEU A 51 3.58 3.03 -3.69
N VAL A 52 4.13 4.20 -4.00
CA VAL A 52 3.77 5.45 -3.34
C VAL A 52 3.06 6.33 -4.35
N GLN A 53 1.84 6.75 -4.03
CA GLN A 53 1.02 7.60 -4.89
C GLN A 53 0.60 8.87 -4.15
N ASP A 54 0.82 10.01 -4.78
CA ASP A 54 0.27 11.27 -4.32
C ASP A 54 -1.18 11.34 -4.80
N MET A 55 -2.11 11.38 -3.85
CA MET A 55 -3.55 11.34 -4.14
C MET A 55 -4.21 12.70 -4.01
N GLU A 56 -3.41 13.76 -3.95
CA GLU A 56 -3.93 15.13 -3.80
C GLU A 56 -4.83 15.53 -4.97
N PHE A 57 -4.53 15.05 -6.17
CA PHE A 57 -5.35 15.31 -7.35
C PHE A 57 -6.80 14.82 -7.16
N ALA A 58 -6.98 13.69 -6.50
CA ALA A 58 -8.32 13.15 -6.26
C ALA A 58 -9.09 14.00 -5.25
N ARG A 59 -8.40 14.43 -4.20
CA ARG A 59 -8.97 15.34 -3.21
C ARG A 59 -9.41 16.64 -3.86
N GLU A 60 -8.55 17.26 -4.67
CA GLU A 60 -8.86 18.50 -5.39
C GLU A 60 -10.06 18.33 -6.33
N TYR A 61 -10.10 17.20 -7.01
CA TYR A 61 -11.23 16.89 -7.90
C TYR A 61 -12.56 16.89 -7.14
N PHE A 62 -12.61 16.15 -6.03
CA PHE A 62 -13.85 16.04 -5.26
C PHE A 62 -14.23 17.34 -4.56
N GLU A 63 -13.28 18.14 -4.15
CA GLU A 63 -13.56 19.45 -3.55
C GLU A 63 -14.14 20.44 -4.56
N ARG A 64 -13.78 20.31 -5.83
CA ARG A 64 -14.30 21.18 -6.89
C ARG A 64 -15.62 20.69 -7.47
N LYS A 65 -15.90 19.42 -7.36
CA LYS A 65 -17.14 18.81 -7.86
C LYS A 65 -18.20 18.85 -6.77
N HIS A 66 -19.24 19.61 -7.01
CA HIS A 66 -20.39 19.71 -6.10
C HIS A 66 -21.56 18.92 -6.69
N ASP A 67 -21.64 17.68 -6.31
CA ASP A 67 -22.72 16.81 -6.79
C ASP A 67 -23.60 16.33 -5.65
#